data_00a2bd962af01b4258a91da1b6147ffb
#
_entry.id   00a2bd962af01b4258a91da1b6147ffb
#
_cell.length_a   1.000
_cell.length_b   1.000
_cell.length_c   1.000
_cell.angle_alpha   90.00
_cell.angle_beta   90.00
_cell.angle_gamma   90.00
#
_symmetry.space_group_name_H-M   'P 1'
#
loop_
_entity.id
_entity.type
_entity.pdbx_description
1 polymer ?
#
loop_
_entity_poly.entity_id
_entity_poly.type
_entity_poly.pdbx_seq_one_letter_code
_entity_poly.pdbx_strand_id
1 'polypeptide(L)'
;MYYLLFPICLLTSLHARENPRFEQHQREIPSVQECYSLVLESYQNKNWNKVIEQAFLLLEEYPTTAFAQDVLFYLAVSYFELEEYEKANEYFSSYLKKQMTPKFFEEAFMYKFKIAEKYRTGTKKAILGLKWVPARQEALDIYEELTSTLPNHELTAQSLFAKAELLARGKDYKESIETYQNLIQQFPKHFLAIRSYVEIGRAYLIQSQKEYANQDFLELATINLHRISASFPSDEAIHEVEDMLLSMQEVYAKDLYEIALFYHRKNKPNAAYLYYKRILTTYP
;
A
#
# COMPACT_ATOMS: atom_id res chain seq x y z
N MET A 1 51.59 70.10 33.88
CA MET A 1 51.14 71.50 33.55
C MET A 1 49.64 71.45 33.29
N TYR A 2 48.91 71.94 34.31
CA TYR A 2 47.82 72.89 34.27
C TYR A 2 46.55 72.40 33.46
N TYR A 3 45.36 72.54 33.82
CA TYR A 3 44.48 72.97 34.93
C TYR A 3 43.12 72.38 34.60
N LEU A 4 42.36 71.77 35.49
CA LEU A 4 41.21 72.27 36.25
C LEU A 4 40.19 73.13 35.45
N LEU A 5 38.96 72.64 35.40
CA LEU A 5 37.80 73.34 35.96
C LEU A 5 36.47 72.57 35.76
N PHE A 6 35.83 72.19 36.85
CA PHE A 6 34.38 72.08 37.07
C PHE A 6 33.73 73.47 37.07
N PRO A 7 32.43 73.68 37.10
CA PRO A 7 31.26 72.84 37.15
C PRO A 7 30.16 73.33 36.24
N ILE A 8 28.96 72.72 36.22
CA ILE A 8 27.66 73.31 36.58
C ILE A 8 26.52 72.32 36.34
N CYS A 9 25.81 72.08 37.41
CA CYS A 9 24.50 71.40 37.42
C CYS A 9 23.48 72.14 36.58
N LEU A 10 22.72 71.37 35.82
CA LEU A 10 21.38 71.73 35.42
C LEU A 10 20.46 70.51 35.56
N LEU A 11 19.70 70.53 36.62
CA LEU A 11 18.48 69.73 36.81
C LEU A 11 17.54 70.02 35.66
N THR A 12 17.29 69.04 34.81
CA THR A 12 16.13 69.03 33.98
C THR A 12 15.36 67.74 34.26
N SER A 13 14.15 67.94 34.72
CA SER A 13 13.09 67.01 35.03
C SER A 13 13.00 65.84 34.08
N LEU A 14 13.26 64.62 34.57
CA LEU A 14 12.83 63.38 33.93
C LEU A 14 11.29 63.34 33.90
N HIS A 15 10.70 63.67 32.76
CA HIS A 15 9.41 63.19 32.42
C HIS A 15 9.53 61.68 32.13
N ALA A 16 9.08 60.88 33.05
CA ALA A 16 8.86 59.44 32.80
C ALA A 16 7.89 59.34 31.63
N ARG A 17 8.39 59.03 30.45
CA ARG A 17 7.57 58.52 29.37
C ARG A 17 7.08 57.18 29.85
N GLU A 18 5.81 57.11 30.21
CA GLU A 18 5.06 55.84 30.33
C GLU A 18 5.23 55.07 29.04
N ASN A 19 5.93 53.97 29.12
CA ASN A 19 5.93 52.98 28.05
C ASN A 19 4.49 52.57 27.80
N PRO A 20 3.99 52.62 26.53
CA PRO A 20 2.74 52.02 26.25
C PRO A 20 2.86 50.54 26.64
N ARG A 21 2.09 50.14 27.64
CA ARG A 21 1.91 48.72 27.93
C ARG A 21 1.58 48.03 26.63
N PHE A 22 2.51 47.19 26.18
CA PHE A 22 2.15 46.10 25.30
C PHE A 22 1.14 45.26 26.09
N GLU A 23 -0.14 45.51 25.92
CA GLU A 23 -1.18 44.58 26.23
C GLU A 23 -0.85 43.33 25.39
N GLN A 24 -0.12 42.41 25.99
CA GLN A 24 -0.14 41.05 25.56
C GLN A 24 -1.59 40.61 25.70
N HIS A 25 -2.31 40.62 24.59
CA HIS A 25 -3.54 39.87 24.48
C HIS A 25 -3.12 38.42 24.78
N GLN A 26 -3.22 38.00 26.03
CA GLN A 26 -3.27 36.61 26.39
C GLN A 26 -4.45 36.06 25.59
N ARG A 27 -4.18 35.37 24.46
CA ARG A 27 -5.21 34.57 23.83
C ARG A 27 -5.66 33.62 24.94
N GLU A 28 -6.88 33.77 25.42
CA GLU A 28 -7.50 32.75 26.25
C GLU A 28 -7.52 31.49 25.44
N ILE A 29 -6.62 30.53 25.78
CA ILE A 29 -6.57 29.24 25.14
C ILE A 29 -7.85 28.51 25.56
N PRO A 30 -8.73 28.13 24.61
CA PRO A 30 -9.95 27.42 24.91
C PRO A 30 -9.65 26.13 25.67
N SER A 31 -10.52 25.68 26.55
CA SER A 31 -10.36 24.41 27.24
C SER A 31 -10.22 23.24 26.23
N VAL A 32 -9.60 22.15 26.65
CA VAL A 32 -9.40 20.98 25.78
C VAL A 32 -10.73 20.44 25.22
N GLN A 33 -11.82 20.51 25.99
CA GLN A 33 -13.16 20.11 25.56
C GLN A 33 -13.70 21.04 24.47
N GLU A 34 -13.50 22.36 24.63
CA GLU A 34 -13.88 23.33 23.60
C GLU A 34 -13.09 23.15 22.31
N CYS A 35 -11.75 22.98 22.39
CA CYS A 35 -10.92 22.68 21.23
C CYS A 35 -11.41 21.44 20.51
N TYR A 36 -11.67 20.36 21.27
CA TYR A 36 -12.15 19.11 20.69
C TYR A 36 -13.54 19.25 20.05
N SER A 37 -14.45 20.00 20.69
CA SER A 37 -15.78 20.26 20.13
C SER A 37 -15.73 21.03 18.81
N LEU A 38 -14.82 21.98 18.68
CA LEU A 38 -14.59 22.73 17.44
C LEU A 38 -14.09 21.83 16.32
N VAL A 39 -13.15 20.89 16.63
CA VAL A 39 -12.69 19.89 15.67
C VAL A 39 -13.85 19.04 15.18
N LEU A 40 -14.70 18.53 16.08
CA LEU A 40 -15.86 17.71 15.72
C LEU A 40 -16.89 18.47 14.87
N GLU A 41 -17.19 19.71 15.22
CA GLU A 41 -18.11 20.57 14.46
C GLU A 41 -17.58 20.80 13.03
N SER A 42 -16.29 21.13 12.90
CA SER A 42 -15.67 21.34 11.60
C SER A 42 -15.62 20.05 10.78
N TYR A 43 -15.41 18.91 11.43
CA TYR A 43 -15.42 17.59 10.80
C TYR A 43 -16.82 17.22 10.28
N GLN A 44 -17.87 17.45 11.08
CA GLN A 44 -19.27 17.21 10.67
C GLN A 44 -19.66 18.09 9.48
N ASN A 45 -19.15 19.32 9.44
CA ASN A 45 -19.37 20.26 8.34
C ASN A 45 -18.44 20.02 7.14
N LYS A 46 -17.58 18.96 7.18
CA LYS A 46 -16.60 18.61 6.14
C LYS A 46 -15.65 19.76 5.77
N ASN A 47 -15.38 20.64 6.72
CA ASN A 47 -14.43 21.74 6.54
C ASN A 47 -13.01 21.25 6.90
N TRP A 48 -12.42 20.48 6.01
CA TRP A 48 -11.18 19.75 6.25
C TRP A 48 -10.01 20.65 6.65
N ASN A 49 -9.86 21.81 6.01
CA ASN A 49 -8.80 22.75 6.35
C ASN A 49 -8.96 23.29 7.78
N LYS A 50 -10.20 23.56 8.21
CA LYS A 50 -10.49 24.03 9.55
C LYS A 50 -10.28 22.93 10.60
N VAL A 51 -10.60 21.68 10.26
CA VAL A 51 -10.26 20.52 11.11
C VAL A 51 -8.76 20.44 11.33
N ILE A 52 -7.95 20.60 10.29
CA ILE A 52 -6.48 20.55 10.36
C ILE A 52 -5.95 21.65 11.27
N GLU A 53 -6.41 22.89 11.09
CA GLU A 53 -6.02 24.04 11.93
C GLU A 53 -6.32 23.82 13.40
N GLN A 54 -7.56 23.41 13.71
CA GLN A 54 -8.02 23.17 15.08
C GLN A 54 -7.37 21.94 15.72
N ALA A 55 -7.12 20.90 14.92
CA ALA A 55 -6.41 19.71 15.37
C ALA A 55 -4.97 20.03 15.80
N PHE A 56 -4.25 20.84 15.02
CA PHE A 56 -2.91 21.27 15.39
C PHE A 56 -2.89 22.11 16.65
N LEU A 57 -3.85 23.04 16.83
CA LEU A 57 -3.96 23.81 18.06
C LEU A 57 -4.16 22.91 19.28
N LEU A 58 -5.04 21.90 19.18
CA LEU A 58 -5.26 20.94 20.28
C LEU A 58 -4.02 20.10 20.55
N LEU A 59 -3.32 19.64 19.52
CA LEU A 59 -2.10 18.83 19.66
C LEU A 59 -0.93 19.61 20.25
N GLU A 60 -0.85 20.92 19.99
CA GLU A 60 0.16 21.82 20.54
C GLU A 60 -0.10 22.13 22.00
N GLU A 61 -1.33 22.51 22.35
CA GLU A 61 -1.69 22.95 23.70
C GLU A 61 -1.94 21.77 24.67
N TYR A 62 -2.43 20.62 24.16
CA TYR A 62 -2.87 19.48 24.98
C TYR A 62 -2.33 18.12 24.50
N PRO A 63 -1.01 17.95 24.25
CA PRO A 63 -0.44 16.81 23.53
C PRO A 63 -0.60 15.45 24.23
N THR A 64 -0.85 15.44 25.54
CA THR A 64 -0.90 14.21 26.37
C THR A 64 -2.29 13.74 26.72
N THR A 65 -3.32 14.41 26.19
CA THR A 65 -4.72 14.09 26.50
C THR A 65 -5.26 12.97 25.62
N ALA A 66 -6.32 12.28 26.07
CA ALA A 66 -7.04 11.31 25.24
C ALA A 66 -7.64 11.99 23.99
N PHE A 67 -8.04 13.26 24.09
CA PHE A 67 -8.54 14.04 22.95
C PHE A 67 -7.48 14.27 21.89
N ALA A 68 -6.23 14.50 22.28
CA ALA A 68 -5.11 14.63 21.35
C ALA A 68 -4.90 13.38 20.50
N GLN A 69 -5.25 12.23 21.05
CA GLN A 69 -5.15 10.98 20.31
C GLN A 69 -6.31 10.84 19.32
N ASP A 70 -7.55 11.03 19.75
CA ASP A 70 -8.70 10.96 18.85
C ASP A 70 -8.59 11.97 17.71
N VAL A 71 -8.04 13.14 17.97
CA VAL A 71 -7.81 14.19 16.98
C VAL A 71 -6.86 13.75 15.87
N LEU A 72 -5.88 12.89 16.13
CA LEU A 72 -5.03 12.35 15.08
C LEU A 72 -5.81 11.57 14.01
N PHE A 73 -6.89 10.88 14.41
CA PHE A 73 -7.78 10.22 13.46
C PHE A 73 -8.51 11.22 12.56
N TYR A 74 -9.12 12.26 13.15
CA TYR A 74 -9.82 13.30 12.36
C TYR A 74 -8.88 14.09 11.45
N LEU A 75 -7.65 14.33 11.92
CA LEU A 75 -6.60 14.95 11.13
C LEU A 75 -6.22 14.08 9.94
N ALA A 76 -6.02 12.77 10.15
CA ALA A 76 -5.73 11.81 9.11
C ALA A 76 -6.84 11.72 8.06
N VAL A 77 -8.10 11.65 8.50
CA VAL A 77 -9.26 11.66 7.58
C VAL A 77 -9.31 12.96 6.78
N SER A 78 -9.05 14.11 7.41
CA SER A 78 -9.06 15.39 6.70
C SER A 78 -8.00 15.46 5.59
N TYR A 79 -6.80 14.96 5.84
CA TYR A 79 -5.78 14.83 4.81
C TYR A 79 -6.16 13.84 3.71
N PHE A 80 -6.84 12.74 4.06
CA PHE A 80 -7.35 11.79 3.07
C PHE A 80 -8.37 12.44 2.12
N GLU A 81 -9.31 13.19 2.67
CA GLU A 81 -10.36 13.88 1.89
C GLU A 81 -9.79 15.04 1.02
N LEU A 82 -8.66 15.61 1.42
CA LEU A 82 -7.89 16.57 0.62
C LEU A 82 -6.94 15.91 -0.39
N GLU A 83 -6.98 14.58 -0.52
CA GLU A 83 -6.10 13.78 -1.39
C GLU A 83 -4.60 13.90 -1.05
N GLU A 84 -4.27 14.30 0.17
CA GLU A 84 -2.90 14.31 0.70
C GLU A 84 -2.58 12.98 1.38
N TYR A 85 -2.55 11.91 0.60
CA TYR A 85 -2.50 10.53 1.08
C TYR A 85 -1.25 10.18 1.89
N GLU A 86 -0.11 10.82 1.64
CA GLU A 86 1.11 10.61 2.43
C GLU A 86 0.92 11.06 3.88
N LYS A 87 0.44 12.29 4.07
CA LYS A 87 0.15 12.82 5.39
C LYS A 87 -0.96 12.03 6.08
N ALA A 88 -2.00 11.68 5.32
CA ALA A 88 -3.07 10.84 5.85
C ALA A 88 -2.53 9.52 6.41
N ASN A 89 -1.69 8.80 5.64
CA ASN A 89 -1.09 7.55 6.08
C ASN A 89 -0.19 7.73 7.31
N GLU A 90 0.61 8.81 7.36
CA GLU A 90 1.47 9.13 8.50
C GLU A 90 0.66 9.36 9.78
N TYR A 91 -0.42 10.16 9.71
CA TYR A 91 -1.28 10.43 10.87
C TYR A 91 -2.10 9.22 11.30
N PHE A 92 -2.59 8.36 10.36
CA PHE A 92 -3.19 7.08 10.72
C PHE A 92 -2.19 6.16 11.42
N SER A 93 -0.96 6.06 10.94
CA SER A 93 0.10 5.29 11.61
C SER A 93 0.41 5.84 13.00
N SER A 94 0.44 7.17 13.16
CA SER A 94 0.66 7.82 14.44
C SER A 94 -0.49 7.57 15.42
N TYR A 95 -1.73 7.58 14.93
CA TYR A 95 -2.93 7.24 15.69
C TYR A 95 -2.89 5.80 16.20
N LEU A 96 -2.57 4.83 15.33
CA LEU A 96 -2.55 3.41 15.64
C LEU A 96 -1.41 3.02 16.61
N LYS A 97 -0.29 3.75 16.62
CA LYS A 97 0.86 3.46 17.50
C LYS A 97 0.67 3.92 18.94
N LYS A 98 -0.21 4.87 19.22
CA LYS A 98 -0.31 5.53 20.54
C LYS A 98 -1.08 4.73 21.61
N GLN A 99 -1.96 3.83 21.23
CA GLN A 99 -2.77 3.01 22.18
C GLN A 99 -2.85 1.55 21.72
N MET A 100 -3.03 0.64 22.68
CA MET A 100 -3.25 -0.79 22.38
C MET A 100 -4.60 -1.06 21.69
N THR A 101 -5.63 -0.26 21.98
CA THR A 101 -6.98 -0.37 21.37
C THR A 101 -7.55 1.03 21.09
N PRO A 102 -7.15 1.68 19.99
CA PRO A 102 -7.70 2.97 19.59
C PRO A 102 -9.19 2.85 19.24
N LYS A 103 -9.98 3.90 19.55
CA LYS A 103 -11.42 3.94 19.31
C LYS A 103 -11.83 3.66 17.86
N PHE A 104 -11.08 4.17 16.90
CA PHE A 104 -11.32 4.04 15.47
C PHE A 104 -10.29 3.10 14.80
N PHE A 105 -9.98 1.98 15.48
CA PHE A 105 -8.94 1.05 15.03
C PHE A 105 -9.23 0.47 13.64
N GLU A 106 -10.40 -0.11 13.45
CA GLU A 106 -10.79 -0.73 12.18
C GLU A 106 -10.95 0.31 11.06
N GLU A 107 -11.55 1.46 11.37
CA GLU A 107 -11.72 2.54 10.41
C GLU A 107 -10.38 3.11 9.94
N ALA A 108 -9.40 3.23 10.84
CA ALA A 108 -8.07 3.69 10.48
C ALA A 108 -7.39 2.72 9.50
N PHE A 109 -7.49 1.41 9.73
CA PHE A 109 -6.98 0.40 8.79
C PHE A 109 -7.73 0.38 7.46
N MET A 110 -9.05 0.59 7.49
CA MET A 110 -9.84 0.73 6.26
C MET A 110 -9.40 1.94 5.43
N TYR A 111 -9.09 3.07 6.07
CA TYR A 111 -8.53 4.24 5.36
C TYR A 111 -7.14 3.97 4.82
N LYS A 112 -6.26 3.29 5.57
CA LYS A 112 -4.95 2.88 5.08
C LYS A 112 -5.08 1.97 3.85
N PHE A 113 -5.99 1.00 3.87
CA PHE A 113 -6.28 0.17 2.70
C PHE A 113 -6.74 1.02 1.50
N LYS A 114 -7.66 1.97 1.70
CA LYS A 114 -8.11 2.90 0.65
C LYS A 114 -6.95 3.73 0.08
N ILE A 115 -6.01 4.16 0.92
CA ILE A 115 -4.80 4.88 0.47
C ILE A 115 -3.96 3.96 -0.43
N ALA A 116 -3.69 2.71 -0.01
CA ALA A 116 -2.95 1.75 -0.81
C ALA A 116 -3.63 1.50 -2.17
N GLU A 117 -4.97 1.37 -2.19
CA GLU A 117 -5.75 1.24 -3.43
C GLU A 117 -5.64 2.47 -4.34
N LYS A 118 -5.63 3.69 -3.79
CA LYS A 118 -5.37 4.91 -4.57
C LYS A 118 -3.99 4.87 -5.23
N TYR A 119 -2.96 4.45 -4.49
CA TYR A 119 -1.62 4.29 -5.04
C TYR A 119 -1.53 3.16 -6.07
N ARG A 120 -2.18 2.02 -5.82
CA ARG A 120 -2.25 0.89 -6.76
C ARG A 120 -2.91 1.26 -8.08
N THR A 121 -3.91 2.14 -8.05
CA THR A 121 -4.66 2.60 -9.24
C THR A 121 -4.00 3.77 -9.97
N GLY A 122 -2.84 4.23 -9.52
CA GLY A 122 -2.00 5.18 -10.26
C GLY A 122 -1.91 6.58 -9.67
N THR A 123 -2.46 6.82 -8.47
CA THR A 123 -2.21 8.07 -7.76
C THR A 123 -0.72 8.20 -7.47
N LYS A 124 -0.16 9.35 -7.78
CA LYS A 124 1.26 9.64 -7.65
C LYS A 124 1.56 10.28 -6.30
N LYS A 125 2.74 9.98 -5.79
CA LYS A 125 3.31 10.61 -4.61
C LYS A 125 3.72 12.05 -4.90
N ALA A 126 3.51 12.95 -3.94
CA ALA A 126 3.97 14.32 -4.03
C ALA A 126 5.42 14.43 -3.53
N ILE A 127 6.33 14.90 -4.37
CA ILE A 127 7.67 15.32 -3.97
C ILE A 127 7.78 16.82 -4.20
N LEU A 128 8.12 17.58 -3.15
CA LEU A 128 8.17 19.06 -3.19
C LEU A 128 6.86 19.69 -3.71
N GLY A 129 5.71 19.12 -3.34
CA GLY A 129 4.40 19.61 -3.77
C GLY A 129 3.98 19.20 -5.19
N LEU A 130 4.79 18.43 -5.90
CA LEU A 130 4.52 17.94 -7.25
C LEU A 130 4.30 16.43 -7.25
N LYS A 131 3.15 15.95 -7.73
CA LYS A 131 2.77 14.52 -7.79
C LYS A 131 3.42 13.84 -9.00
N TRP A 132 4.68 13.38 -8.90
CA TRP A 132 5.46 12.89 -10.04
C TRP A 132 5.86 11.42 -9.96
N VAL A 133 6.00 10.86 -8.76
CA VAL A 133 6.57 9.53 -8.58
C VAL A 133 5.46 8.50 -8.40
N PRO A 134 5.52 7.36 -9.13
CA PRO A 134 4.63 6.23 -8.85
C PRO A 134 4.78 5.77 -7.41
N ALA A 135 3.67 5.69 -6.70
CA ALA A 135 3.64 5.30 -5.28
C ALA A 135 3.43 3.77 -5.10
N ARG A 136 4.10 2.97 -5.98
CA ARG A 136 3.99 1.51 -5.94
C ARG A 136 4.54 0.93 -4.65
N GLN A 137 5.70 1.42 -4.21
CA GLN A 137 6.35 0.91 -2.99
C GLN A 137 5.52 1.26 -1.76
N GLU A 138 5.00 2.47 -1.68
CA GLU A 138 4.12 2.90 -0.60
C GLU A 138 2.86 2.03 -0.49
N ALA A 139 2.29 1.64 -1.63
CA ALA A 139 1.16 0.70 -1.63
C ALA A 139 1.56 -0.68 -1.07
N LEU A 140 2.72 -1.21 -1.50
CA LEU A 140 3.24 -2.48 -1.00
C LEU A 140 3.51 -2.44 0.51
N ASP A 141 4.11 -1.35 1.00
CA ASP A 141 4.42 -1.16 2.42
C ASP A 141 3.14 -1.10 3.28
N ILE A 142 2.10 -0.41 2.79
CA ILE A 142 0.81 -0.35 3.49
C ILE A 142 0.13 -1.73 3.50
N TYR A 143 0.13 -2.48 2.38
CA TYR A 143 -0.43 -3.83 2.37
C TYR A 143 0.33 -4.76 3.32
N GLU A 144 1.66 -4.64 3.40
CA GLU A 144 2.47 -5.41 4.36
C GLU A 144 2.11 -5.09 5.81
N GLU A 145 1.95 -3.81 6.14
CA GLU A 145 1.50 -3.38 7.47
C GLU A 145 0.12 -3.95 7.82
N LEU A 146 -0.84 -3.90 6.88
CA LEU A 146 -2.18 -4.46 7.06
C LEU A 146 -2.15 -5.97 7.31
N THR A 147 -1.40 -6.70 6.51
CA THR A 147 -1.34 -8.17 6.59
C THR A 147 -0.63 -8.66 7.86
N SER A 148 0.37 -7.92 8.33
CA SER A 148 1.10 -8.26 9.55
C SER A 148 0.32 -7.91 10.83
N THR A 149 -0.51 -6.86 10.80
CA THR A 149 -1.23 -6.37 11.98
C THR A 149 -2.59 -7.04 12.18
N LEU A 150 -3.25 -7.46 11.10
CA LEU A 150 -4.62 -8.00 11.11
C LEU A 150 -4.69 -9.42 10.52
N PRO A 151 -3.95 -10.43 11.04
CA PRO A 151 -3.70 -11.69 10.33
C PRO A 151 -4.94 -12.49 9.93
N ASN A 152 -6.07 -12.34 10.60
CA ASN A 152 -7.31 -13.10 10.32
C ASN A 152 -8.49 -12.21 9.92
N HIS A 153 -8.21 -11.01 9.41
CA HIS A 153 -9.23 -10.03 9.06
C HIS A 153 -9.53 -10.05 7.56
N GLU A 154 -10.75 -9.66 7.18
CA GLU A 154 -11.16 -9.53 5.77
C GLU A 154 -10.22 -8.61 4.98
N LEU A 155 -9.77 -7.50 5.57
CA LEU A 155 -8.81 -6.58 4.94
C LEU A 155 -7.47 -7.24 4.64
N THR A 156 -7.08 -8.28 5.38
CA THR A 156 -5.84 -9.02 5.10
C THR A 156 -5.97 -9.85 3.82
N ALA A 157 -7.10 -10.54 3.63
CA ALA A 157 -7.34 -11.26 2.40
C ALA A 157 -7.33 -10.32 1.18
N GLN A 158 -8.00 -9.17 1.30
CA GLN A 158 -8.03 -8.14 0.26
C GLN A 158 -6.65 -7.53 0.01
N SER A 159 -5.88 -7.26 1.07
CA SER A 159 -4.52 -6.70 0.97
C SER A 159 -3.54 -7.66 0.34
N LEU A 160 -3.58 -8.95 0.69
CA LEU A 160 -2.75 -9.98 0.07
C LEU A 160 -3.05 -10.09 -1.43
N PHE A 161 -4.34 -10.11 -1.80
CA PHE A 161 -4.73 -10.19 -3.21
C PHE A 161 -4.26 -8.96 -3.99
N ALA A 162 -4.50 -7.75 -3.48
CA ALA A 162 -4.11 -6.50 -4.12
C ALA A 162 -2.58 -6.34 -4.21
N LYS A 163 -1.85 -6.77 -3.17
CA LYS A 163 -0.38 -6.82 -3.17
C LYS A 163 0.14 -7.73 -4.27
N ALA A 164 -0.40 -8.95 -4.37
CA ALA A 164 0.00 -9.93 -5.38
C ALA A 164 -0.27 -9.42 -6.82
N GLU A 165 -1.44 -8.80 -7.06
CA GLU A 165 -1.73 -8.14 -8.34
C GLU A 165 -0.73 -7.03 -8.67
N LEU A 166 -0.37 -6.21 -7.68
CA LEU A 166 0.57 -5.11 -7.88
C LEU A 166 1.97 -5.63 -8.21
N LEU A 167 2.41 -6.73 -7.56
CA LEU A 167 3.65 -7.44 -7.87
C LEU A 167 3.63 -8.00 -9.28
N ALA A 168 2.54 -8.69 -9.69
CA ALA A 168 2.40 -9.24 -11.04
C ALA A 168 2.49 -8.16 -12.13
N ARG A 169 1.83 -7.02 -11.94
CA ARG A 169 1.93 -5.85 -12.85
C ARG A 169 3.38 -5.33 -12.96
N GLY A 170 4.14 -5.40 -11.87
CA GLY A 170 5.57 -5.07 -11.85
C GLY A 170 6.47 -6.14 -12.48
N LYS A 171 5.90 -7.29 -12.88
CA LYS A 171 6.59 -8.48 -13.39
C LYS A 171 7.40 -9.24 -12.32
N ASP A 172 7.14 -8.97 -11.05
CA ASP A 172 7.72 -9.69 -9.91
C ASP A 172 6.89 -10.96 -9.66
N TYR A 173 6.85 -11.85 -10.66
CA TYR A 173 5.94 -13.00 -10.69
C TYR A 173 6.17 -13.98 -9.54
N LYS A 174 7.43 -14.19 -9.14
CA LYS A 174 7.78 -15.08 -8.04
C LYS A 174 7.12 -14.62 -6.74
N GLU A 175 7.35 -13.37 -6.35
CA GLU A 175 6.78 -12.79 -5.14
C GLU A 175 5.25 -12.68 -5.20
N SER A 176 4.71 -12.41 -6.40
CA SER A 176 3.26 -12.41 -6.65
C SER A 176 2.65 -13.79 -6.35
N ILE A 177 3.24 -14.86 -6.91
CA ILE A 177 2.78 -16.24 -6.70
C ILE A 177 2.87 -16.63 -5.21
N GLU A 178 3.99 -16.33 -4.56
CA GLU A 178 4.17 -16.57 -3.12
C GLU A 178 3.10 -15.84 -2.29
N THR A 179 2.77 -14.60 -2.66
CA THR A 179 1.73 -13.82 -1.97
C THR A 179 0.33 -14.39 -2.19
N TYR A 180 0.00 -14.84 -3.39
CA TYR A 180 -1.26 -15.55 -3.66
C TYR A 180 -1.35 -16.87 -2.89
N GLN A 181 -0.26 -17.64 -2.83
CA GLN A 181 -0.21 -18.88 -2.07
C GLN A 181 -0.42 -18.65 -0.57
N ASN A 182 0.14 -17.55 -0.04
CA ASN A 182 -0.09 -17.13 1.33
C ASN A 182 -1.57 -16.84 1.60
N LEU A 183 -2.24 -16.11 0.69
CA LEU A 183 -3.68 -15.87 0.76
C LEU A 183 -4.47 -17.19 0.79
N ILE A 184 -4.18 -18.11 -0.13
CA ILE A 184 -4.84 -19.42 -0.19
C ILE A 184 -4.66 -20.21 1.11
N GLN A 185 -3.47 -20.15 1.70
CA GLN A 185 -3.15 -20.85 2.94
C GLN A 185 -3.88 -20.26 4.15
N GLN A 186 -3.92 -18.93 4.25
CA GLN A 186 -4.56 -18.24 5.38
C GLN A 186 -6.08 -18.22 5.27
N PHE A 187 -6.60 -18.09 4.07
CA PHE A 187 -8.04 -17.93 3.79
C PHE A 187 -8.56 -18.97 2.79
N PRO A 188 -8.44 -20.28 3.07
CA PRO A 188 -8.67 -21.33 2.06
C PRO A 188 -10.10 -21.43 1.56
N LYS A 189 -11.09 -20.86 2.27
CA LYS A 189 -12.51 -20.85 1.87
C LYS A 189 -12.98 -19.50 1.35
N HIS A 190 -12.10 -18.53 1.27
CA HIS A 190 -12.43 -17.19 0.80
C HIS A 190 -12.52 -17.17 -0.72
N PHE A 191 -13.44 -16.37 -1.30
CA PHE A 191 -13.60 -16.27 -2.75
C PHE A 191 -12.31 -15.78 -3.46
N LEU A 192 -11.48 -14.96 -2.78
CA LEU A 192 -10.20 -14.54 -3.31
C LEU A 192 -9.17 -15.68 -3.40
N ALA A 193 -9.34 -16.79 -2.65
CA ALA A 193 -8.49 -17.96 -2.80
C ALA A 193 -8.68 -18.62 -4.17
N ILE A 194 -9.94 -18.74 -4.64
CA ILE A 194 -10.25 -19.24 -5.99
C ILE A 194 -9.56 -18.36 -7.04
N ARG A 195 -9.79 -17.05 -6.96
CA ARG A 195 -9.16 -16.07 -7.86
C ARG A 195 -7.64 -16.12 -7.82
N SER A 196 -7.05 -16.37 -6.64
CA SER A 196 -5.60 -16.51 -6.50
C SER A 196 -5.05 -17.71 -7.26
N TYR A 197 -5.75 -18.84 -7.30
CA TYR A 197 -5.35 -19.98 -8.14
C TYR A 197 -5.36 -19.62 -9.63
N VAL A 198 -6.34 -18.86 -10.09
CA VAL A 198 -6.43 -18.39 -11.48
C VAL A 198 -5.25 -17.47 -11.81
N GLU A 199 -4.97 -16.48 -10.95
CA GLU A 199 -3.88 -15.53 -11.18
C GLU A 199 -2.49 -16.20 -11.11
N ILE A 200 -2.31 -17.24 -10.27
CA ILE A 200 -1.11 -18.09 -10.28
C ILE A 200 -0.96 -18.81 -11.63
N GLY A 201 -2.03 -19.41 -12.15
CA GLY A 201 -2.04 -20.02 -13.49
C GLY A 201 -1.65 -19.03 -14.58
N ARG A 202 -2.21 -17.81 -14.52
CA ARG A 202 -1.89 -16.73 -15.46
C ARG A 202 -0.42 -16.30 -15.36
N ALA A 203 0.14 -16.22 -14.16
CA ALA A 203 1.55 -15.90 -13.97
C ALA A 203 2.47 -16.96 -14.56
N TYR A 204 2.14 -18.26 -14.41
CA TYR A 204 2.89 -19.36 -15.05
C TYR A 204 2.79 -19.32 -16.57
N LEU A 205 1.59 -19.07 -17.12
CA LEU A 205 1.40 -18.92 -18.57
C LEU A 205 2.27 -17.79 -19.15
N ILE A 206 2.29 -16.62 -18.51
CA ILE A 206 3.10 -15.50 -18.98
C ILE A 206 4.60 -15.82 -18.92
N GLN A 207 5.05 -16.56 -17.90
CA GLN A 207 6.44 -16.97 -17.77
C GLN A 207 6.83 -18.04 -18.78
N SER A 208 5.98 -19.04 -19.01
CA SER A 208 6.23 -20.10 -20.00
C SER A 208 6.39 -19.56 -21.43
N GLN A 209 5.68 -18.47 -21.77
CA GLN A 209 5.82 -17.80 -23.06
C GLN A 209 7.16 -17.06 -23.24
N LYS A 210 7.87 -16.78 -22.16
CA LYS A 210 9.16 -16.05 -22.19
C LYS A 210 10.36 -16.96 -22.11
N GLU A 211 10.23 -18.12 -21.50
CA GLU A 211 11.31 -19.06 -21.26
C GLU A 211 11.17 -20.26 -22.20
N TYR A 212 12.05 -20.30 -23.21
CA TYR A 212 12.03 -21.28 -24.26
C TYR A 212 12.18 -22.71 -23.73
N ALA A 213 11.24 -23.59 -24.11
CA ALA A 213 11.21 -25.01 -23.77
C ALA A 213 11.37 -25.33 -22.26
N ASN A 214 10.92 -24.44 -21.38
CA ASN A 214 10.98 -24.69 -19.94
C ASN A 214 9.75 -25.50 -19.48
N GLN A 215 9.98 -26.73 -19.02
CA GLN A 215 8.95 -27.66 -18.55
C GLN A 215 8.49 -27.36 -17.12
N ASP A 216 9.31 -26.69 -16.31
CA ASP A 216 9.02 -26.46 -14.88
C ASP A 216 7.70 -25.72 -14.67
N PHE A 217 7.40 -24.74 -15.52
CA PHE A 217 6.14 -24.01 -15.44
C PHE A 217 4.92 -24.88 -15.73
N LEU A 218 5.03 -25.87 -16.62
CA LEU A 218 3.96 -26.84 -16.88
C LEU A 218 3.69 -27.71 -15.65
N GLU A 219 4.74 -28.18 -14.98
CA GLU A 219 4.62 -28.98 -13.76
C GLU A 219 3.98 -28.16 -12.64
N LEU A 220 4.42 -26.93 -12.45
CA LEU A 220 3.85 -26.01 -11.44
C LEU A 220 2.39 -25.66 -11.74
N ALA A 221 2.04 -25.42 -13.00
CA ALA A 221 0.66 -25.16 -13.41
C ALA A 221 -0.24 -26.39 -13.22
N THR A 222 0.29 -27.60 -13.51
CA THR A 222 -0.43 -28.86 -13.26
C THR A 222 -0.72 -29.04 -11.76
N ILE A 223 0.27 -28.79 -10.91
CA ILE A 223 0.10 -28.82 -9.44
C ILE A 223 -0.96 -27.80 -9.01
N ASN A 224 -0.93 -26.59 -9.58
CA ASN A 224 -1.91 -25.54 -9.29
C ASN A 224 -3.34 -25.97 -9.67
N LEU A 225 -3.51 -26.57 -10.85
CA LEU A 225 -4.79 -27.13 -11.31
C LEU A 225 -5.31 -28.22 -10.36
N HIS A 226 -4.45 -29.15 -9.95
CA HIS A 226 -4.86 -30.18 -8.99
C HIS A 226 -5.30 -29.60 -7.64
N ARG A 227 -4.63 -28.56 -7.18
CA ARG A 227 -4.97 -27.91 -5.91
C ARG A 227 -6.30 -27.19 -5.96
N ILE A 228 -6.59 -26.41 -7.03
CA ILE A 228 -7.91 -25.75 -7.18
C ILE A 228 -9.01 -26.78 -7.31
N SER A 229 -8.83 -27.85 -8.12
CA SER A 229 -9.83 -28.90 -8.31
C SER A 229 -10.13 -29.67 -7.02
N ALA A 230 -9.12 -29.88 -6.16
CA ALA A 230 -9.30 -30.52 -4.87
C ALA A 230 -9.99 -29.58 -3.84
N SER A 231 -9.71 -28.28 -3.89
CA SER A 231 -10.24 -27.31 -2.92
C SER A 231 -11.65 -26.81 -3.31
N PHE A 232 -11.95 -26.73 -4.59
CA PHE A 232 -13.19 -26.16 -5.15
C PHE A 232 -13.73 -26.98 -6.32
N PRO A 233 -14.13 -28.25 -6.11
CA PRO A 233 -14.38 -29.23 -7.19
C PRO A 233 -15.51 -28.90 -8.16
N SER A 234 -16.35 -27.91 -7.85
CA SER A 234 -17.50 -27.51 -8.68
C SER A 234 -17.41 -26.06 -9.15
N ASP A 235 -16.26 -25.43 -9.05
CA ASP A 235 -16.09 -24.02 -9.43
C ASP A 235 -15.69 -23.88 -10.90
N GLU A 236 -16.34 -22.96 -11.62
CA GLU A 236 -16.09 -22.71 -13.05
C GLU A 236 -14.66 -22.20 -13.33
N ALA A 237 -14.00 -21.62 -12.35
CA ALA A 237 -12.62 -21.14 -12.46
C ALA A 237 -11.63 -22.27 -12.76
N ILE A 238 -11.99 -23.54 -12.51
CA ILE A 238 -11.18 -24.70 -12.88
C ILE A 238 -10.93 -24.73 -14.39
N HIS A 239 -11.98 -24.46 -15.18
CA HIS A 239 -11.87 -24.47 -16.65
C HIS A 239 -10.91 -23.36 -17.15
N GLU A 240 -10.92 -22.19 -16.51
CA GLU A 240 -9.97 -21.13 -16.87
C GLU A 240 -8.51 -21.57 -16.63
N VAL A 241 -8.25 -22.28 -15.52
CA VAL A 241 -6.92 -22.80 -15.22
C VAL A 241 -6.52 -23.96 -16.15
N GLU A 242 -7.49 -24.81 -16.54
CA GLU A 242 -7.32 -25.88 -17.54
C GLU A 242 -6.93 -25.29 -18.90
N ASP A 243 -7.63 -24.28 -19.37
CA ASP A 243 -7.35 -23.60 -20.64
C ASP A 243 -5.95 -22.96 -20.66
N MET A 244 -5.54 -22.36 -19.54
CA MET A 244 -4.18 -21.84 -19.38
C MET A 244 -3.14 -22.96 -19.49
N LEU A 245 -3.35 -24.11 -18.83
CA LEU A 245 -2.45 -25.25 -18.91
C LEU A 245 -2.37 -25.81 -20.33
N LEU A 246 -3.49 -25.93 -21.04
CA LEU A 246 -3.50 -26.33 -22.45
C LEU A 246 -2.67 -25.37 -23.31
N SER A 247 -2.87 -24.05 -23.12
CA SER A 247 -2.08 -23.03 -23.83
C SER A 247 -0.57 -23.16 -23.56
N MET A 248 -0.19 -23.47 -22.32
CA MET A 248 1.21 -23.71 -21.97
C MET A 248 1.78 -24.98 -22.63
N GLN A 249 0.97 -26.04 -22.71
CA GLN A 249 1.35 -27.28 -23.40
C GLN A 249 1.57 -27.04 -24.89
N GLU A 250 0.74 -26.24 -25.54
CA GLU A 250 0.90 -25.86 -26.96
C GLU A 250 2.20 -25.07 -27.19
N VAL A 251 2.51 -24.10 -26.33
CA VAL A 251 3.76 -23.31 -26.39
C VAL A 251 4.97 -24.26 -26.28
N TYR A 252 4.97 -25.14 -25.28
CA TYR A 252 6.07 -26.06 -25.06
C TYR A 252 6.23 -27.08 -26.21
N ALA A 253 5.11 -27.62 -26.72
CA ALA A 253 5.13 -28.52 -27.89
C ALA A 253 5.70 -27.84 -29.13
N LYS A 254 5.35 -26.57 -29.37
CA LYS A 254 5.90 -25.75 -30.45
C LYS A 254 7.41 -25.58 -30.31
N ASP A 255 7.89 -25.25 -29.12
CA ASP A 255 9.33 -25.11 -28.84
C ASP A 255 10.09 -26.41 -29.12
N LEU A 256 9.57 -27.56 -28.66
CA LEU A 256 10.15 -28.87 -28.96
C LEU A 256 10.16 -29.15 -30.45
N TYR A 257 9.11 -28.75 -31.18
CA TYR A 257 9.07 -28.92 -32.63
C TYR A 257 10.15 -28.07 -33.32
N GLU A 258 10.37 -26.85 -32.91
CA GLU A 258 11.45 -26.01 -33.43
C GLU A 258 12.83 -26.60 -33.18
N ILE A 259 13.05 -27.18 -31.98
CA ILE A 259 14.29 -27.92 -31.68
C ILE A 259 14.45 -29.13 -32.62
N ALA A 260 13.38 -29.90 -32.84
CA ALA A 260 13.41 -31.04 -33.76
C ALA A 260 13.75 -30.59 -35.16
N LEU A 261 13.14 -29.53 -35.69
CA LEU A 261 13.47 -28.94 -37.00
C LEU A 261 14.92 -28.46 -37.09
N PHE A 262 15.47 -27.87 -36.04
CA PHE A 262 16.85 -27.46 -35.98
C PHE A 262 17.80 -28.68 -36.16
N TYR A 263 17.58 -29.77 -35.42
CA TYR A 263 18.37 -30.99 -35.56
C TYR A 263 18.19 -31.66 -36.93
N HIS A 264 17.00 -31.65 -37.49
CA HIS A 264 16.73 -32.13 -38.83
C HIS A 264 17.57 -31.38 -39.88
N ARG A 265 17.55 -30.04 -39.83
CA ARG A 265 18.36 -29.15 -40.72
C ARG A 265 19.87 -29.34 -40.54
N LYS A 266 20.32 -29.74 -39.35
CA LYS A 266 21.72 -30.07 -39.06
C LYS A 266 22.13 -31.51 -39.44
N ASN A 267 21.27 -32.23 -40.16
CA ASN A 267 21.46 -33.62 -40.55
C ASN A 267 21.74 -34.57 -39.36
N LYS A 268 21.02 -34.36 -38.25
CA LYS A 268 21.04 -35.17 -37.03
C LYS A 268 19.68 -35.86 -36.81
N PRO A 269 19.29 -36.87 -37.67
CA PRO A 269 17.93 -37.42 -37.66
C PRO A 269 17.57 -38.12 -36.35
N ASN A 270 18.50 -38.75 -35.67
CA ASN A 270 18.27 -39.43 -34.39
C ASN A 270 17.89 -38.44 -33.30
N ALA A 271 18.53 -37.27 -33.23
CA ALA A 271 18.17 -36.23 -32.29
C ALA A 271 16.81 -35.63 -32.64
N ALA A 272 16.55 -35.31 -33.90
CA ALA A 272 15.25 -34.83 -34.36
C ALA A 272 14.11 -35.79 -33.99
N TYR A 273 14.33 -37.11 -34.25
CA TYR A 273 13.36 -38.14 -33.92
C TYR A 273 12.99 -38.17 -32.42
N LEU A 274 13.93 -37.98 -31.52
CA LEU A 274 13.69 -37.98 -30.08
C LEU A 274 12.74 -36.84 -29.70
N TYR A 275 12.93 -35.65 -30.25
CA TYR A 275 12.05 -34.50 -29.97
C TYR A 275 10.68 -34.68 -30.60
N TYR A 276 10.56 -35.16 -31.85
CA TYR A 276 9.26 -35.48 -32.47
C TYR A 276 8.50 -36.54 -31.66
N LYS A 277 9.22 -37.60 -31.25
CA LYS A 277 8.61 -38.65 -30.42
C LYS A 277 8.12 -38.11 -29.11
N ARG A 278 8.89 -37.25 -28.45
CA ARG A 278 8.49 -36.60 -27.16
C ARG A 278 7.19 -35.82 -27.34
N ILE A 279 7.05 -35.04 -28.42
CA ILE A 279 5.81 -34.27 -28.69
C ILE A 279 4.63 -35.23 -28.79
N LEU A 280 4.73 -36.26 -29.64
CA LEU A 280 3.64 -37.21 -29.89
C LEU A 280 3.26 -38.06 -28.66
N THR A 281 4.22 -38.30 -27.75
CA THR A 281 3.95 -39.09 -26.54
C THR A 281 3.42 -38.25 -25.40
N THR A 282 3.72 -36.93 -25.34
CA THR A 282 3.35 -36.06 -24.26
C THR A 282 2.09 -35.26 -24.59
N TYR A 283 1.89 -34.95 -25.89
CA TYR A 283 0.76 -34.11 -26.40
C TYR A 283 0.16 -34.78 -27.64
N PRO A 284 -0.63 -35.85 -27.45
CA PRO A 284 -1.26 -36.61 -28.54
C PRO A 284 -2.34 -35.85 -29.31
#